data_9bb934e5380ca0f8d0c77a92c4aa6f87
#
_entry.id   9bb934e5380ca0f8d0c77a92c4aa6f87
#
_cell.length_a   1.000
_cell.length_b   1.000
_cell.length_c   1.000
_cell.angle_alpha   90.00
_cell.angle_beta   90.00
_cell.angle_gamma   90.00
#
_symmetry.space_group_name_H-M   'P 1'
#
loop_
_entity.id
_entity.type
_entity.pdbx_description
1 polymer ?
#
loop_
_entity_poly.entity_id
_entity_poly.type
_entity_poly.pdbx_seq_one_letter_code
_entity_poly.pdbx_strand_id
1 'polypeptide(L)'
;AQGSGMTGVVNKFQRMLGLRIPEQVAERVAIRDDEKPLVVLTHMEHHSNQTTWEECAVHVEILPRAACGRPDIDALHAILARHAHRPLKIGAFSACSNVTGIVTPYHALAAIMHAHGGVCFVDFAASAPYVDIDMHPADPAQKLDAVYFSPHKFLGGPGASGVLLFDSALYRLKVPDAPGGGTVAWTNPWGGHRFVDNIEAREDGGTPGFLQTIRAALAIRVKEAMGTERIEARERELRDLFLAELGKDPGIRLLEPEQCERLCIFSFYSLEKHHNLIVRLLNDRFGVQVRGGCSCAGTYGHILLEVDQETSHRITCQIDAGDLSAKPGWVRASLHPTMTDAEVVYVAHAIRETMRQYAEWKDDYVFDASTGEFHLQGGDRAGLCLADFDPLPAG
;
A
#
# COMPACT_ATOMS: atom_id res chain seq x y z
N ALA A 1 5.74 17.19 -1.70
CA ALA A 1 4.68 16.55 -0.92
C ALA A 1 3.32 16.90 -1.51
N GLN A 2 2.41 15.94 -1.73
CA GLN A 2 1.12 16.26 -2.36
C GLN A 2 0.02 15.24 -1.98
N GLY A 3 -1.24 15.71 -1.97
CA GLY A 3 -2.46 14.94 -2.10
C GLY A 3 -2.70 13.85 -1.05
N SER A 4 -3.42 12.81 -1.45
CA SER A 4 -3.90 11.71 -0.62
C SER A 4 -2.87 10.58 -0.51
N GLY A 5 -1.77 10.82 0.20
CA GLY A 5 -0.74 9.80 0.44
C GLY A 5 -0.01 9.35 -0.83
N MET A 6 0.52 8.13 -0.79
CA MET A 6 1.26 7.51 -1.90
C MET A 6 0.44 7.49 -3.19
N THR A 7 -0.85 7.17 -3.13
CA THR A 7 -1.71 7.13 -4.32
C THR A 7 -1.72 8.44 -5.10
N GLY A 8 -1.79 9.58 -4.40
CA GLY A 8 -1.77 10.89 -5.04
C GLY A 8 -0.45 11.17 -5.73
N VAL A 9 0.67 10.84 -5.07
CA VAL A 9 2.00 11.15 -5.61
C VAL A 9 2.44 10.20 -6.72
N VAL A 10 2.08 8.92 -6.69
CA VAL A 10 2.40 8.00 -7.80
C VAL A 10 1.64 8.37 -9.07
N ASN A 11 0.36 8.73 -8.96
CA ASN A 11 -0.42 9.21 -10.09
C ASN A 11 0.17 10.51 -10.68
N LYS A 12 0.61 11.46 -9.84
CA LYS A 12 1.34 12.64 -10.29
C LYS A 12 2.63 12.25 -11.00
N PHE A 13 3.41 11.35 -10.43
CA PHE A 13 4.68 10.92 -11.01
C PHE A 13 4.50 10.27 -12.38
N GLN A 14 3.49 9.42 -12.55
CA GLN A 14 3.14 8.81 -13.83
C GLN A 14 2.80 9.86 -14.91
N ARG A 15 2.10 10.95 -14.55
CA ARG A 15 1.83 12.08 -15.46
C ARG A 15 3.11 12.87 -15.75
N MET A 16 3.96 13.10 -14.75
CA MET A 16 5.25 13.76 -14.95
C MET A 16 6.20 12.97 -15.86
N LEU A 17 6.12 11.64 -15.84
CA LEU A 17 6.84 10.75 -16.75
C LEU A 17 6.20 10.69 -18.16
N GLY A 18 5.03 11.30 -18.37
CA GLY A 18 4.31 11.28 -19.64
C GLY A 18 3.65 9.94 -19.97
N LEU A 19 3.40 9.11 -18.97
CA LEU A 19 2.87 7.74 -19.15
C LEU A 19 1.33 7.68 -19.09
N ARG A 20 0.69 8.71 -18.53
CA ARG A 20 -0.77 8.77 -18.38
C ARG A 20 -1.39 9.51 -19.56
N ILE A 21 -2.23 8.82 -20.34
CA ILE A 21 -3.01 9.42 -21.42
C ILE A 21 -4.44 9.64 -20.90
N PRO A 22 -5.00 10.85 -21.04
CA PRO A 22 -6.41 11.08 -20.71
C PRO A 22 -7.32 10.20 -21.57
N GLU A 23 -8.29 9.52 -20.95
CA GLU A 23 -9.21 8.58 -21.59
C GLU A 23 -9.90 9.20 -22.83
N GLN A 24 -10.31 10.48 -22.75
CA GLN A 24 -11.01 11.19 -23.82
C GLN A 24 -10.19 11.33 -25.11
N VAL A 25 -8.90 11.15 -25.05
CA VAL A 25 -8.00 11.24 -26.21
C VAL A 25 -7.25 9.94 -26.49
N ALA A 26 -7.42 8.92 -25.65
CA ALA A 26 -6.67 7.66 -25.73
C ALA A 26 -6.79 6.99 -27.12
N GLU A 27 -7.98 6.97 -27.69
CA GLU A 27 -8.23 6.41 -29.04
C GLU A 27 -7.51 7.18 -30.17
N ARG A 28 -7.12 8.44 -29.94
CA ARG A 28 -6.41 9.28 -30.89
C ARG A 28 -4.89 9.17 -30.78
N VAL A 29 -4.41 8.51 -29.74
CA VAL A 29 -2.97 8.32 -29.46
C VAL A 29 -2.63 6.87 -29.77
N ALA A 30 -2.21 6.61 -30.99
CA ALA A 30 -1.77 5.28 -31.43
C ALA A 30 -0.32 5.04 -30.97
N ILE A 31 -0.14 4.29 -29.90
CA ILE A 31 1.17 3.79 -29.46
C ILE A 31 1.20 2.29 -29.77
N ARG A 32 2.16 1.85 -30.57
CA ARG A 32 2.34 0.42 -30.82
C ARG A 32 2.77 -0.28 -29.54
N ASP A 33 2.40 -1.55 -29.38
CA ASP A 33 2.72 -2.27 -28.14
C ASP A 33 4.22 -2.37 -27.87
N ASP A 34 5.03 -2.55 -28.91
CA ASP A 34 6.50 -2.62 -28.83
C ASP A 34 7.17 -1.27 -28.47
N GLU A 35 6.46 -0.16 -28.64
CA GLU A 35 6.91 1.20 -28.28
C GLU A 35 6.55 1.58 -26.83
N LYS A 36 5.63 0.84 -26.18
CA LYS A 36 5.25 1.09 -24.80
C LYS A 36 6.40 0.76 -23.85
N PRO A 37 6.68 1.61 -22.85
CA PRO A 37 7.56 1.24 -21.75
C PRO A 37 7.13 -0.07 -21.08
N LEU A 38 8.09 -0.82 -20.56
CA LEU A 38 7.83 -1.95 -19.66
C LEU A 38 7.72 -1.45 -18.23
N VAL A 39 6.70 -1.90 -17.52
CA VAL A 39 6.63 -1.79 -16.05
C VAL A 39 6.58 -3.20 -15.46
N VAL A 40 7.51 -3.49 -14.57
CA VAL A 40 7.52 -4.74 -13.81
C VAL A 40 7.07 -4.45 -12.39
N LEU A 41 6.04 -5.16 -11.95
CA LEU A 41 5.46 -5.09 -10.61
C LEU A 41 5.76 -6.38 -9.86
N THR A 42 5.72 -6.38 -8.52
CA THR A 42 5.70 -7.63 -7.77
C THR A 42 4.28 -8.21 -7.72
N HIS A 43 4.17 -9.49 -7.36
CA HIS A 43 2.86 -10.12 -7.12
C HIS A 43 2.17 -9.61 -5.84
N MET A 44 2.88 -8.85 -4.98
CA MET A 44 2.41 -8.38 -3.67
C MET A 44 1.94 -6.93 -3.66
N GLU A 45 1.71 -6.31 -4.83
CA GLU A 45 1.42 -4.88 -4.90
C GLU A 45 0.09 -4.52 -4.25
N HIS A 46 0.09 -3.35 -3.60
CA HIS A 46 -1.15 -2.67 -3.26
C HIS A 46 -1.81 -2.13 -4.54
N HIS A 47 -3.15 -2.07 -4.59
CA HIS A 47 -3.87 -1.53 -5.75
C HIS A 47 -3.31 -0.18 -6.24
N SER A 48 -2.89 0.70 -5.33
CA SER A 48 -2.32 2.00 -5.71
C SER A 48 -0.98 1.91 -6.46
N ASN A 49 -0.24 0.80 -6.32
CA ASN A 49 0.98 0.56 -7.09
C ASN A 49 0.79 -0.48 -8.20
N GLN A 50 -0.40 -1.01 -8.37
CA GLN A 50 -0.74 -1.92 -9.46
C GLN A 50 -1.66 -1.23 -10.48
N THR A 51 -2.91 -0.96 -10.11
CA THR A 51 -3.93 -0.47 -11.04
C THR A 51 -3.54 0.88 -11.66
N THR A 52 -2.79 1.73 -10.95
CA THR A 52 -2.33 3.00 -11.50
C THR A 52 -1.37 2.82 -12.69
N TRP A 53 -0.53 1.78 -12.67
CA TRP A 53 0.35 1.45 -13.79
C TRP A 53 -0.40 0.75 -14.91
N GLU A 54 -1.35 -0.13 -14.60
CA GLU A 54 -2.21 -0.79 -15.59
C GLU A 54 -3.01 0.22 -16.42
N GLU A 55 -3.36 1.36 -15.81
CA GLU A 55 -4.06 2.48 -16.47
C GLU A 55 -3.12 3.48 -17.17
N CYS A 56 -1.84 3.19 -17.30
CA CYS A 56 -0.87 3.96 -18.07
C CYS A 56 -0.66 3.37 -19.48
N ALA A 57 -0.08 4.16 -20.37
CA ALA A 57 0.33 3.72 -21.71
C ALA A 57 1.63 2.89 -21.65
N VAL A 58 1.61 1.78 -20.93
CA VAL A 58 2.76 0.90 -20.67
C VAL A 58 2.38 -0.55 -20.91
N HIS A 59 3.36 -1.44 -20.95
CA HIS A 59 3.18 -2.87 -20.89
C HIS A 59 3.55 -3.34 -19.47
N VAL A 60 2.60 -3.97 -18.78
CA VAL A 60 2.79 -4.42 -17.40
C VAL A 60 3.11 -5.91 -17.37
N GLU A 61 4.15 -6.29 -16.62
CA GLU A 61 4.48 -7.66 -16.27
C GLU A 61 4.50 -7.81 -14.75
N ILE A 62 3.93 -8.89 -14.25
CA ILE A 62 3.94 -9.19 -12.80
C ILE A 62 5.01 -10.23 -12.52
N LEU A 63 5.95 -9.89 -11.64
CA LEU A 63 6.99 -10.78 -11.17
C LEU A 63 6.37 -11.88 -10.31
N PRO A 64 6.56 -13.16 -10.66
CA PRO A 64 5.92 -14.27 -9.95
C PRO A 64 6.43 -14.39 -8.51
N ARG A 65 5.68 -15.14 -7.72
CA ARG A 65 6.03 -15.52 -6.36
C ARG A 65 7.05 -16.68 -6.38
N ALA A 66 8.17 -16.53 -5.70
CA ALA A 66 9.09 -17.62 -5.39
C ALA A 66 8.54 -18.52 -4.27
N ALA A 67 9.10 -19.71 -4.11
CA ALA A 67 8.68 -20.66 -3.08
C ALA A 67 8.74 -20.10 -1.65
N CYS A 68 9.65 -19.16 -1.38
CA CYS A 68 9.78 -18.48 -0.09
C CYS A 68 8.79 -17.33 0.14
N GLY A 69 7.82 -17.09 -0.77
CA GLY A 69 6.85 -16.00 -0.68
C GLY A 69 7.34 -14.64 -1.18
N ARG A 70 8.64 -14.48 -1.47
CA ARG A 70 9.22 -13.26 -2.04
C ARG A 70 9.05 -13.21 -3.57
N PRO A 71 9.23 -12.04 -4.20
CA PRO A 71 9.34 -11.96 -5.67
C PRO A 71 10.49 -12.81 -6.20
N ASP A 72 10.24 -13.48 -7.32
CA ASP A 72 11.23 -14.34 -7.98
C ASP A 72 12.25 -13.48 -8.75
N ILE A 73 13.48 -13.42 -8.24
CA ILE A 73 14.57 -12.62 -8.81
C ILE A 73 15.03 -13.19 -10.16
N ASP A 74 15.06 -14.50 -10.33
CA ASP A 74 15.48 -15.14 -11.58
C ASP A 74 14.48 -14.86 -12.70
N ALA A 75 13.21 -14.84 -12.38
CA ALA A 75 12.14 -14.45 -13.32
C ALA A 75 12.29 -13.00 -13.79
N LEU A 76 12.82 -12.08 -12.96
CA LEU A 76 13.06 -10.69 -13.36
C LEU A 76 14.07 -10.61 -14.51
N HIS A 77 15.18 -11.35 -14.44
CA HIS A 77 16.17 -11.41 -15.53
C HIS A 77 15.54 -11.90 -16.84
N ALA A 78 14.70 -12.94 -16.77
CA ALA A 78 14.02 -13.48 -17.95
C ALA A 78 13.02 -12.48 -18.55
N ILE A 79 12.25 -11.78 -17.72
CA ILE A 79 11.32 -10.72 -18.16
C ILE A 79 12.09 -9.61 -18.88
N LEU A 80 13.15 -9.08 -18.26
CA LEU A 80 13.92 -7.97 -18.81
C LEU A 80 14.64 -8.34 -20.12
N ALA A 81 15.11 -9.58 -20.24
CA ALA A 81 15.71 -10.08 -21.46
C ALA A 81 14.67 -10.18 -22.61
N ARG A 82 13.48 -10.70 -22.34
CA ARG A 82 12.37 -10.79 -23.29
C ARG A 82 11.92 -9.42 -23.80
N HIS A 83 11.96 -8.40 -22.96
CA HIS A 83 11.56 -7.03 -23.26
C HIS A 83 12.76 -6.08 -23.48
N ALA A 84 13.93 -6.59 -23.86
CA ALA A 84 15.14 -5.79 -24.03
C ALA A 84 14.97 -4.64 -25.06
N HIS A 85 14.11 -4.82 -26.07
CA HIS A 85 13.79 -3.86 -27.13
C HIS A 85 13.00 -2.63 -26.67
N ARG A 86 12.33 -2.69 -25.53
CA ARG A 86 11.45 -1.59 -25.06
C ARG A 86 12.26 -0.36 -24.63
N PRO A 87 11.77 0.85 -24.96
CA PRO A 87 12.53 2.09 -24.82
C PRO A 87 12.84 2.48 -23.37
N LEU A 88 11.96 2.11 -22.47
CA LEU A 88 12.10 2.36 -21.02
C LEU A 88 11.61 1.14 -20.27
N LYS A 89 12.34 0.76 -19.23
CA LYS A 89 11.99 -0.33 -18.32
C LYS A 89 11.95 0.21 -16.90
N ILE A 90 10.84 0.02 -16.22
CA ILE A 90 10.57 0.51 -14.88
C ILE A 90 10.26 -0.69 -13.99
N GLY A 91 11.03 -0.87 -12.92
CA GLY A 91 10.60 -1.70 -11.80
C GLY A 91 9.84 -0.81 -10.82
N ALA A 92 8.58 -1.12 -10.53
CA ALA A 92 7.79 -0.39 -9.56
C ALA A 92 7.35 -1.35 -8.44
N PHE A 93 8.18 -1.49 -7.41
CA PHE A 93 8.12 -2.55 -6.42
C PHE A 93 7.65 -2.06 -5.05
N SER A 94 6.75 -2.78 -4.39
CA SER A 94 6.48 -2.58 -2.96
C SER A 94 7.69 -3.01 -2.13
N ALA A 95 8.16 -2.15 -1.22
CA ALA A 95 9.23 -2.50 -0.28
C ALA A 95 8.80 -3.58 0.72
N CYS A 96 7.51 -3.63 1.02
CA CYS A 96 6.93 -4.59 1.96
C CYS A 96 5.46 -4.80 1.62
N SER A 97 5.00 -6.04 1.69
CA SER A 97 3.58 -6.35 1.53
C SER A 97 2.74 -5.76 2.67
N ASN A 98 1.70 -5.03 2.30
CA ASN A 98 0.70 -4.54 3.25
C ASN A 98 -0.24 -5.65 3.77
N VAL A 99 -0.12 -6.87 3.26
CA VAL A 99 -0.91 -8.04 3.65
C VAL A 99 -0.13 -8.93 4.59
N THR A 100 1.05 -9.37 4.18
CA THR A 100 1.84 -10.39 4.90
C THR A 100 3.02 -9.81 5.68
N GLY A 101 3.35 -8.53 5.47
CA GLY A 101 4.53 -7.91 6.05
C GLY A 101 5.86 -8.34 5.41
N ILE A 102 5.83 -9.25 4.43
CA ILE A 102 7.05 -9.76 3.78
C ILE A 102 7.82 -8.61 3.12
N VAL A 103 9.10 -8.54 3.42
CA VAL A 103 10.02 -7.52 2.89
C VAL A 103 10.56 -7.96 1.53
N THR A 104 10.48 -7.06 0.56
CA THR A 104 11.01 -7.25 -0.79
C THR A 104 12.50 -6.92 -0.82
N PRO A 105 13.35 -7.69 -1.51
CA PRO A 105 14.76 -7.35 -1.69
C PRO A 105 14.95 -6.27 -2.77
N TYR A 106 14.35 -5.09 -2.54
CA TYR A 106 14.22 -4.03 -3.55
C TYR A 106 15.56 -3.47 -4.05
N HIS A 107 16.61 -3.44 -3.23
CA HIS A 107 17.96 -3.05 -3.67
C HIS A 107 18.56 -4.06 -4.65
N ALA A 108 18.37 -5.36 -4.42
CA ALA A 108 18.82 -6.40 -5.36
C ALA A 108 18.02 -6.31 -6.68
N LEU A 109 16.71 -6.07 -6.60
CA LEU A 109 15.87 -5.84 -7.79
C LEU A 109 16.31 -4.58 -8.55
N ALA A 110 16.68 -3.50 -7.84
CA ALA A 110 17.20 -2.28 -8.45
C ALA A 110 18.49 -2.55 -9.25
N ALA A 111 19.44 -3.30 -8.68
CA ALA A 111 20.67 -3.67 -9.37
C ALA A 111 20.40 -4.44 -10.67
N ILE A 112 19.43 -5.34 -10.67
CA ILE A 112 19.02 -6.08 -11.87
C ILE A 112 18.36 -5.14 -12.88
N MET A 113 17.47 -4.26 -12.45
CA MET A 113 16.86 -3.26 -13.35
C MET A 113 17.92 -2.41 -14.05
N HIS A 114 18.90 -1.89 -13.28
CA HIS A 114 19.99 -1.07 -13.82
C HIS A 114 20.90 -1.86 -14.77
N ALA A 115 21.22 -3.11 -14.47
CA ALA A 115 22.00 -3.97 -15.34
C ALA A 115 21.34 -4.18 -16.73
N HIS A 116 20.02 -4.05 -16.80
CA HIS A 116 19.24 -4.11 -18.03
C HIS A 116 18.84 -2.72 -18.58
N GLY A 117 19.45 -1.64 -18.10
CA GLY A 117 19.18 -0.26 -18.54
C GLY A 117 17.82 0.27 -18.13
N GLY A 118 17.24 -0.28 -17.09
CA GLY A 118 15.98 0.17 -16.49
C GLY A 118 16.19 1.11 -15.29
N VAL A 119 15.09 1.50 -14.65
CA VAL A 119 15.03 2.30 -13.43
C VAL A 119 14.21 1.57 -12.37
N CYS A 120 14.44 1.88 -11.09
CA CYS A 120 13.76 1.24 -9.97
C CYS A 120 13.04 2.27 -9.11
N PHE A 121 11.73 2.10 -8.98
CA PHE A 121 10.84 2.88 -8.11
C PHE A 121 10.34 1.98 -6.98
N VAL A 122 10.27 2.52 -5.76
CA VAL A 122 9.89 1.70 -4.61
C VAL A 122 8.78 2.36 -3.79
N ASP A 123 7.70 1.59 -3.58
CA ASP A 123 6.60 1.94 -2.70
C ASP A 123 6.91 1.52 -1.26
N PHE A 124 7.19 2.52 -0.42
CA PHE A 124 7.41 2.33 1.00
C PHE A 124 6.16 2.57 1.85
N ALA A 125 4.97 2.67 1.27
CA ALA A 125 3.77 3.06 2.01
C ALA A 125 3.45 2.16 3.21
N ALA A 126 3.81 0.87 3.16
CA ALA A 126 3.59 -0.05 4.27
C ALA A 126 4.75 -0.06 5.28
N SER A 127 5.97 0.20 4.83
CA SER A 127 7.20 0.02 5.63
C SER A 127 7.87 1.30 6.09
N ALA A 128 7.62 2.44 5.42
CA ALA A 128 8.31 3.70 5.73
C ALA A 128 8.28 4.12 7.23
N PRO A 129 7.23 3.84 8.01
CA PRO A 129 7.26 4.14 9.44
C PRO A 129 8.29 3.34 10.24
N TYR A 130 8.78 2.21 9.71
CA TYR A 130 9.49 1.20 10.49
C TYR A 130 10.93 0.96 10.04
N VAL A 131 11.24 1.21 8.76
CA VAL A 131 12.55 0.91 8.17
C VAL A 131 13.31 2.17 7.81
N ASP A 132 14.62 2.07 7.71
CA ASP A 132 15.43 3.11 7.07
C ASP A 132 15.24 3.08 5.55
N ILE A 133 15.32 4.25 4.90
CA ILE A 133 15.16 4.39 3.45
C ILE A 133 16.42 5.02 2.91
N ASP A 134 17.26 4.21 2.29
CA ASP A 134 18.47 4.67 1.61
C ASP A 134 18.28 4.62 0.09
N MET A 135 18.21 5.79 -0.54
CA MET A 135 18.12 5.90 -2.00
C MET A 135 19.49 5.75 -2.69
N HIS A 136 20.58 5.93 -1.94
CA HIS A 136 21.94 5.96 -2.47
C HIS A 136 22.87 5.06 -1.65
N PRO A 137 22.64 3.73 -1.64
CA PRO A 137 23.46 2.80 -0.90
C PRO A 137 24.91 2.79 -1.42
N ALA A 138 25.81 2.18 -0.64
CA ALA A 138 27.24 2.12 -0.97
C ALA A 138 27.52 1.48 -2.34
N ASP A 139 26.71 0.53 -2.78
CA ASP A 139 26.72 0.00 -4.14
C ASP A 139 25.83 0.84 -5.06
N PRO A 140 26.40 1.65 -5.99
CA PRO A 140 25.60 2.49 -6.88
C PRO A 140 24.64 1.73 -7.80
N ALA A 141 24.88 0.43 -8.04
CA ALA A 141 23.97 -0.41 -8.82
C ALA A 141 22.64 -0.63 -8.11
N GLN A 142 22.62 -0.50 -6.79
CA GLN A 142 21.46 -0.72 -5.92
C GLN A 142 20.69 0.57 -5.60
N LYS A 143 21.03 1.71 -6.23
CA LYS A 143 20.33 2.98 -6.01
C LYS A 143 18.82 2.85 -6.31
N LEU A 144 18.02 3.68 -5.67
CA LEU A 144 16.60 3.80 -5.98
C LEU A 144 16.37 5.09 -6.76
N ASP A 145 15.74 5.00 -7.94
CA ASP A 145 15.53 6.16 -8.80
C ASP A 145 14.31 6.99 -8.36
N ALA A 146 13.35 6.35 -7.68
CA ALA A 146 12.27 7.05 -6.99
C ALA A 146 11.78 6.23 -5.79
N VAL A 147 11.32 6.95 -4.76
CA VAL A 147 10.61 6.37 -3.62
C VAL A 147 9.37 7.20 -3.31
N TYR A 148 8.30 6.53 -2.91
CA TYR A 148 7.08 7.20 -2.52
C TYR A 148 6.43 6.49 -1.32
N PHE A 149 5.83 7.29 -0.45
CA PHE A 149 5.22 6.79 0.78
C PHE A 149 4.13 7.69 1.33
N SER A 150 3.46 7.21 2.36
CA SER A 150 2.31 7.85 2.99
C SER A 150 2.61 8.23 4.44
N PRO A 151 3.05 9.46 4.73
CA PRO A 151 3.33 9.88 6.11
C PRO A 151 2.14 9.80 7.05
N HIS A 152 0.90 9.75 6.53
CA HIS A 152 -0.29 9.54 7.36
C HIS A 152 -0.33 8.17 8.06
N LYS A 153 0.55 7.23 7.68
CA LYS A 153 0.73 5.93 8.36
C LYS A 153 1.76 5.95 9.49
N PHE A 154 2.53 7.04 9.62
CA PHE A 154 3.46 7.22 10.71
C PHE A 154 2.72 7.62 11.99
N LEU A 155 3.32 7.36 13.14
CA LEU A 155 2.83 7.87 14.42
C LEU A 155 2.74 9.42 14.37
N GLY A 156 1.56 9.96 14.69
CA GLY A 156 1.30 11.40 14.58
C GLY A 156 1.08 11.93 13.15
N GLY A 157 1.11 11.06 12.13
CA GLY A 157 1.01 11.41 10.72
C GLY A 157 -0.38 11.58 10.09
N PRO A 158 -1.52 11.14 10.68
CA PRO A 158 -2.81 11.32 10.05
C PRO A 158 -3.08 12.76 9.61
N GLY A 159 -3.54 12.93 8.35
CA GLY A 159 -3.72 14.24 7.71
C GLY A 159 -2.48 14.79 6.99
N ALA A 160 -1.34 14.08 7.00
CA ALA A 160 -0.16 14.46 6.24
C ALA A 160 -0.31 14.17 4.74
N SER A 161 0.38 14.96 3.91
CA SER A 161 0.50 14.73 2.47
C SER A 161 1.34 13.49 2.15
N GLY A 162 1.13 12.89 0.96
CA GLY A 162 2.04 11.91 0.39
C GLY A 162 3.40 12.51 0.05
N VAL A 163 4.45 11.71 0.05
CA VAL A 163 5.82 12.13 -0.29
C VAL A 163 6.32 11.32 -1.49
N LEU A 164 6.93 12.02 -2.43
CA LEU A 164 7.67 11.50 -3.57
C LEU A 164 9.06 12.11 -3.58
N LEU A 165 10.08 11.26 -3.67
CA LEU A 165 11.47 11.63 -3.92
C LEU A 165 11.90 10.89 -5.19
N PHE A 166 12.56 11.57 -6.12
CA PHE A 166 12.99 10.94 -7.37
C PHE A 166 14.25 11.61 -7.94
N ASP A 167 14.99 10.86 -8.74
CA ASP A 167 16.16 11.38 -9.46
C ASP A 167 15.70 12.43 -10.48
N SER A 168 16.22 13.64 -10.37
CA SER A 168 15.86 14.76 -11.23
C SER A 168 16.11 14.51 -12.73
N ALA A 169 16.99 13.58 -13.08
CA ALA A 169 17.23 13.16 -14.46
C ALA A 169 15.99 12.53 -15.13
N LEU A 170 15.02 12.04 -14.35
CA LEU A 170 13.76 11.51 -14.84
C LEU A 170 12.78 12.62 -15.27
N TYR A 171 12.98 13.85 -14.80
CA TYR A 171 12.09 14.97 -15.10
C TYR A 171 12.45 15.64 -16.42
N ARG A 172 11.54 15.54 -17.40
CA ARG A 172 11.73 16.09 -18.76
C ARG A 172 10.67 17.09 -19.18
N LEU A 173 9.75 17.44 -18.28
CA LEU A 173 8.65 18.33 -18.60
C LEU A 173 9.13 19.80 -18.72
N LYS A 174 8.62 20.49 -19.75
CA LYS A 174 8.71 21.96 -19.88
C LYS A 174 7.54 22.66 -19.21
N VAL A 175 6.37 22.03 -19.25
CA VAL A 175 5.13 22.48 -18.59
C VAL A 175 4.89 21.56 -17.39
N PRO A 176 4.68 22.09 -16.18
CA PRO A 176 4.43 21.25 -15.02
C PRO A 176 3.12 20.45 -15.15
N ASP A 177 2.99 19.36 -14.38
CA ASP A 177 1.78 18.56 -14.30
C ASP A 177 0.54 19.38 -13.87
N ALA A 178 0.74 20.32 -12.98
CA ALA A 178 -0.32 21.22 -12.49
C ALA A 178 0.12 22.68 -12.56
N PRO A 179 0.05 23.32 -13.75
CA PRO A 179 0.42 24.74 -13.90
C PRO A 179 -0.55 25.64 -13.13
N GLY A 180 -0.03 26.69 -12.51
CA GLY A 180 -0.83 27.64 -11.72
C GLY A 180 0.00 28.67 -11.00
N GLY A 181 -0.61 29.35 -10.03
CA GLY A 181 0.07 30.32 -9.17
C GLY A 181 1.30 29.69 -8.48
N GLY A 182 2.39 30.41 -8.42
CA GLY A 182 3.66 29.94 -7.85
C GLY A 182 4.56 29.19 -8.83
N THR A 183 4.04 28.66 -9.95
CA THR A 183 4.82 27.88 -10.92
C THR A 183 5.46 28.71 -12.02
N VAL A 184 5.05 29.96 -12.19
CA VAL A 184 5.49 30.88 -13.27
C VAL A 184 6.46 31.91 -12.77
N ALA A 185 7.50 32.18 -13.56
CA ALA A 185 8.44 33.29 -13.33
C ALA A 185 7.85 34.65 -13.80
N TRP A 186 7.07 34.60 -14.89
CA TRP A 186 6.36 35.77 -15.43
C TRP A 186 5.26 35.34 -16.42
N THR A 187 4.26 36.21 -16.58
CA THR A 187 3.21 36.13 -17.59
C THR A 187 3.02 37.49 -18.24
N ASN A 188 2.39 37.57 -19.43
CA ASN A 188 2.03 38.82 -20.08
C ASN A 188 0.66 38.75 -20.76
N PRO A 189 -0.01 39.87 -21.11
CA PRO A 189 -1.36 39.83 -21.68
C PRO A 189 -1.43 39.33 -23.12
N TRP A 190 -0.30 39.10 -23.76
CA TRP A 190 -0.23 38.59 -25.15
C TRP A 190 -0.03 37.05 -25.23
N GLY A 191 -0.26 36.32 -24.12
CA GLY A 191 -0.18 34.87 -24.04
C GLY A 191 1.21 34.31 -23.73
N GLY A 192 2.22 35.15 -23.53
CA GLY A 192 3.56 34.74 -23.11
C GLY A 192 3.61 34.43 -21.63
N HIS A 193 4.32 33.35 -21.29
CA HIS A 193 4.66 32.98 -19.91
C HIS A 193 5.93 32.15 -19.87
N ARG A 194 6.59 32.11 -18.71
CA ARG A 194 7.71 31.20 -18.43
C ARG A 194 7.55 30.59 -17.03
N PHE A 195 7.72 29.28 -16.94
CA PHE A 195 7.75 28.58 -15.67
C PHE A 195 9.09 28.78 -14.95
N VAL A 196 9.10 28.62 -13.62
CA VAL A 196 10.32 28.65 -12.82
C VAL A 196 11.20 27.44 -13.13
N ASP A 197 12.53 27.60 -12.97
CA ASP A 197 13.48 26.55 -13.33
C ASP A 197 13.61 25.45 -12.26
N ASN A 198 13.39 25.78 -10.99
CA ASN A 198 13.40 24.81 -9.91
C ASN A 198 12.23 23.82 -10.07
N ILE A 199 12.53 22.53 -10.15
CA ILE A 199 11.55 21.45 -10.41
C ILE A 199 10.50 21.40 -9.29
N GLU A 200 10.92 21.45 -8.03
CA GLU A 200 10.03 21.34 -6.88
C GLU A 200 9.02 22.50 -6.86
N ALA A 201 9.49 23.74 -7.02
CA ALA A 201 8.64 24.92 -7.09
C ALA A 201 7.72 24.91 -8.32
N ARG A 202 8.22 24.43 -9.47
CA ARG A 202 7.44 24.32 -10.71
C ARG A 202 6.30 23.30 -10.58
N GLU A 203 6.51 22.23 -9.84
CA GLU A 203 5.52 21.17 -9.62
C GLU A 203 4.60 21.41 -8.41
N ASP A 204 4.78 22.52 -7.70
CA ASP A 204 3.98 22.89 -6.52
C ASP A 204 3.02 24.04 -6.84
N GLY A 205 2.11 23.80 -7.79
CA GLY A 205 1.14 24.80 -8.26
C GLY A 205 0.02 25.05 -7.27
N GLY A 206 -0.26 26.32 -7.02
CA GLY A 206 -1.26 26.79 -6.06
C GLY A 206 -0.69 27.01 -4.66
N THR A 207 -1.56 27.26 -3.68
CA THR A 207 -1.14 27.39 -2.29
C THR A 207 -0.81 26.01 -1.71
N PRO A 208 0.46 25.77 -1.29
CA PRO A 208 0.84 24.47 -0.74
C PRO A 208 0.06 24.12 0.54
N GLY A 209 -0.12 22.83 0.76
CA GLY A 209 -0.67 22.31 2.02
C GLY A 209 0.34 22.41 3.16
N PHE A 210 0.58 23.60 3.68
CA PHE A 210 1.63 23.85 4.68
C PHE A 210 1.50 22.96 5.91
N LEU A 211 0.30 22.91 6.50
CA LEU A 211 0.06 22.12 7.71
C LEU A 211 0.25 20.64 7.48
N GLN A 212 -0.17 20.14 6.31
CA GLN A 212 -0.02 18.74 5.91
C GLN A 212 1.47 18.38 5.74
N THR A 213 2.25 19.28 5.14
CA THR A 213 3.69 19.10 4.94
C THR A 213 4.46 19.19 6.27
N ILE A 214 4.13 20.16 7.12
CA ILE A 214 4.71 20.26 8.47
C ILE A 214 4.40 19.00 9.28
N ARG A 215 3.17 18.48 9.20
CA ARG A 215 2.79 17.24 9.88
C ARG A 215 3.59 16.05 9.37
N ALA A 216 3.80 15.93 8.06
CA ALA A 216 4.66 14.89 7.49
C ALA A 216 6.08 14.97 8.06
N ALA A 217 6.67 16.17 8.09
CA ALA A 217 8.01 16.40 8.63
C ALA A 217 8.09 16.04 10.14
N LEU A 218 7.10 16.44 10.93
CA LEU A 218 7.05 16.11 12.36
C LEU A 218 6.91 14.61 12.60
N ALA A 219 6.08 13.91 11.82
CA ALA A 219 5.93 12.45 11.93
C ALA A 219 7.23 11.70 11.58
N ILE A 220 7.96 12.16 10.56
CA ILE A 220 9.28 11.63 10.22
C ILE A 220 10.27 11.88 11.36
N ARG A 221 10.28 13.07 11.96
CA ARG A 221 11.15 13.37 13.10
C ARG A 221 10.82 12.53 14.35
N VAL A 222 9.56 12.17 14.56
CA VAL A 222 9.18 11.24 15.64
C VAL A 222 9.81 9.87 15.38
N LYS A 223 9.72 9.35 14.14
CA LYS A 223 10.38 8.10 13.75
C LYS A 223 11.90 8.17 13.98
N GLU A 224 12.56 9.25 13.54
CA GLU A 224 14.00 9.47 13.74
C GLU A 224 14.36 9.46 15.25
N ALA A 225 13.57 10.14 16.07
CA ALA A 225 13.77 10.16 17.52
C ALA A 225 13.54 8.78 18.18
N MET A 226 12.63 7.98 17.65
CA MET A 226 12.49 6.58 18.08
C MET A 226 13.71 5.75 17.67
N GLY A 227 14.33 6.02 16.52
CA GLY A 227 15.49 5.35 15.96
C GLY A 227 15.14 4.04 15.25
N THR A 228 15.48 3.95 13.96
CA THR A 228 15.10 2.80 13.10
C THR A 228 15.64 1.48 13.61
N GLU A 229 16.89 1.43 14.09
CA GLU A 229 17.47 0.21 14.68
C GLU A 229 16.67 -0.30 15.89
N ARG A 230 16.21 0.63 16.76
CA ARG A 230 15.37 0.27 17.92
C ARG A 230 13.98 -0.18 17.49
N ILE A 231 13.40 0.46 16.49
CA ILE A 231 12.13 0.07 15.89
C ILE A 231 12.23 -1.35 15.35
N GLU A 232 13.25 -1.66 14.55
CA GLU A 232 13.46 -2.99 13.96
C GLU A 232 13.71 -4.07 15.02
N ALA A 233 14.48 -3.76 16.07
CA ALA A 233 14.70 -4.67 17.16
C ALA A 233 13.38 -5.00 17.88
N ARG A 234 12.59 -3.96 18.15
CA ARG A 234 11.28 -4.12 18.81
C ARG A 234 10.26 -4.86 17.90
N GLU A 235 10.25 -4.58 16.61
CA GLU A 235 9.45 -5.31 15.65
C GLU A 235 9.74 -6.82 15.66
N ARG A 236 11.02 -7.21 15.74
CA ARG A 236 11.40 -8.63 15.86
C ARG A 236 10.89 -9.27 17.15
N GLU A 237 11.02 -8.60 18.29
CA GLU A 237 10.51 -9.09 19.57
C GLU A 237 8.99 -9.29 19.54
N LEU A 238 8.25 -8.27 19.09
CA LEU A 238 6.78 -8.32 19.01
C LEU A 238 6.29 -9.36 18.02
N ARG A 239 6.96 -9.50 16.87
CA ARG A 239 6.67 -10.54 15.88
C ARG A 239 6.78 -11.93 16.51
N ASP A 240 7.91 -12.21 17.14
CA ASP A 240 8.18 -13.55 17.69
C ASP A 240 7.21 -13.87 18.83
N LEU A 241 6.92 -12.90 19.70
CA LEU A 241 5.92 -13.03 20.75
C LEU A 241 4.51 -13.30 20.19
N PHE A 242 4.08 -12.51 19.19
CA PHE A 242 2.74 -12.63 18.61
C PHE A 242 2.56 -13.99 17.91
N LEU A 243 3.56 -14.43 17.13
CA LEU A 243 3.51 -15.71 16.42
C LEU A 243 3.51 -16.88 17.42
N ALA A 244 4.28 -16.82 18.49
CA ALA A 244 4.29 -17.83 19.54
C ALA A 244 2.93 -17.92 20.25
N GLU A 245 2.28 -16.80 20.50
CA GLU A 245 0.95 -16.77 21.11
C GLU A 245 -0.16 -17.24 20.16
N LEU A 246 -0.11 -16.79 18.90
CA LEU A 246 -1.13 -17.13 17.91
C LEU A 246 -1.06 -18.60 17.51
N GLY A 247 0.13 -19.18 17.38
CA GLY A 247 0.38 -20.57 17.03
C GLY A 247 -0.13 -21.60 18.05
N LYS A 248 -0.62 -21.15 19.22
CA LYS A 248 -1.28 -22.04 20.19
C LYS A 248 -2.67 -22.52 19.74
N ASP A 249 -3.23 -21.93 18.68
CA ASP A 249 -4.53 -22.34 18.10
C ASP A 249 -4.36 -22.86 16.67
N PRO A 250 -4.51 -24.18 16.42
CA PRO A 250 -4.34 -24.77 15.11
C PRO A 250 -5.47 -24.42 14.12
N GLY A 251 -6.57 -23.83 14.59
CA GLY A 251 -7.68 -23.35 13.76
C GLY A 251 -7.40 -22.03 13.04
N ILE A 252 -6.28 -21.36 13.40
CA ILE A 252 -5.84 -20.10 12.79
C ILE A 252 -4.80 -20.42 11.71
N ARG A 253 -5.09 -20.02 10.47
CA ARG A 253 -4.16 -20.15 9.35
C ARG A 253 -3.54 -18.80 9.01
N LEU A 254 -2.24 -18.68 9.20
CA LEU A 254 -1.50 -17.50 8.82
C LEU A 254 -1.23 -17.53 7.30
N LEU A 255 -1.42 -16.39 6.64
CA LEU A 255 -1.00 -16.24 5.24
C LEU A 255 0.52 -16.10 5.17
N GLU A 256 1.14 -16.85 4.27
CA GLU A 256 2.59 -16.96 4.16
C GLU A 256 3.24 -17.26 5.52
N PRO A 257 2.97 -18.44 6.11
CA PRO A 257 3.42 -18.76 7.48
C PRO A 257 4.92 -18.91 7.61
N GLU A 258 5.61 -19.23 6.50
CA GLU A 258 7.02 -19.58 6.55
C GLU A 258 7.93 -18.35 6.46
N GLN A 259 8.76 -18.21 7.42
CA GLN A 259 10.11 -17.68 7.64
C GLN A 259 10.64 -16.56 6.75
N CYS A 260 9.84 -15.89 5.99
CA CYS A 260 10.28 -14.68 5.32
C CYS A 260 10.50 -13.57 6.35
N GLU A 261 11.53 -12.79 6.15
CA GLU A 261 11.68 -11.53 6.85
C GLU A 261 10.43 -10.69 6.65
N ARG A 262 9.78 -10.32 7.76
CA ARG A 262 8.54 -9.55 7.73
C ARG A 262 8.48 -8.54 8.85
N LEU A 263 7.78 -7.44 8.57
CA LEU A 263 7.33 -6.48 9.57
C LEU A 263 6.14 -7.05 10.35
N CYS A 264 5.77 -6.41 11.44
CA CYS A 264 4.64 -6.79 12.31
C CYS A 264 3.27 -6.60 11.65
N ILE A 265 3.09 -7.15 10.45
CA ILE A 265 1.84 -7.20 9.69
C ILE A 265 1.49 -8.67 9.46
N PHE A 266 0.36 -9.12 10.02
CA PHE A 266 -0.04 -10.50 10.01
C PHE A 266 -1.46 -10.62 9.46
N SER A 267 -1.62 -11.40 8.41
CA SER A 267 -2.93 -11.77 7.88
C SER A 267 -3.21 -13.23 8.16
N PHE A 268 -4.38 -13.51 8.68
CA PHE A 268 -4.82 -14.87 9.00
C PHE A 268 -6.27 -15.10 8.58
N TYR A 269 -6.64 -16.34 8.40
CA TYR A 269 -7.99 -16.75 8.06
C TYR A 269 -8.37 -18.08 8.71
N SER A 270 -9.65 -18.40 8.63
CA SER A 270 -10.20 -19.70 8.95
C SER A 270 -11.04 -20.20 7.77
N LEU A 271 -11.03 -21.48 7.50
CA LEU A 271 -11.84 -22.07 6.43
C LEU A 271 -13.35 -22.05 6.74
N GLU A 272 -13.70 -22.00 8.02
CA GLU A 272 -15.09 -22.15 8.49
C GLU A 272 -15.71 -20.86 9.00
N LYS A 273 -14.91 -19.78 9.15
CA LYS A 273 -15.33 -18.56 9.84
C LYS A 273 -15.16 -17.35 8.94
N HIS A 274 -16.24 -16.57 8.81
CA HIS A 274 -16.22 -15.38 7.97
C HIS A 274 -15.33 -14.29 8.58
N HIS A 275 -14.39 -13.76 7.80
CA HIS A 275 -13.40 -12.79 8.25
C HIS A 275 -14.01 -11.50 8.83
N ASN A 276 -15.09 -10.97 8.23
CA ASN A 276 -15.73 -9.75 8.73
C ASN A 276 -16.46 -9.96 10.06
N LEU A 277 -16.98 -11.17 10.34
CA LEU A 277 -17.52 -11.46 11.65
C LEU A 277 -16.42 -11.54 12.71
N ILE A 278 -15.26 -12.13 12.38
CA ILE A 278 -14.10 -12.13 13.29
C ILE A 278 -13.69 -10.70 13.64
N VAL A 279 -13.61 -9.81 12.63
CA VAL A 279 -13.30 -8.37 12.85
C VAL A 279 -14.33 -7.73 13.78
N ARG A 280 -15.62 -7.99 13.54
CA ARG A 280 -16.70 -7.43 14.34
C ARG A 280 -16.65 -7.92 15.80
N LEU A 281 -16.45 -9.22 16.00
CA LEU A 281 -16.33 -9.83 17.33
C LEU A 281 -15.13 -9.30 18.12
N LEU A 282 -13.97 -9.14 17.45
CA LEU A 282 -12.77 -8.56 18.07
C LEU A 282 -13.03 -7.13 18.54
N ASN A 283 -13.69 -6.32 17.73
CA ASN A 283 -14.04 -4.96 18.10
C ASN A 283 -15.02 -4.91 19.27
N ASP A 284 -16.14 -5.63 19.15
CA ASP A 284 -17.27 -5.48 20.08
C ASP A 284 -17.03 -6.12 21.43
N ARG A 285 -16.26 -7.22 21.48
CA ARG A 285 -16.03 -7.99 22.72
C ARG A 285 -14.69 -7.70 23.39
N PHE A 286 -13.69 -7.26 22.63
CA PHE A 286 -12.34 -7.06 23.13
C PHE A 286 -11.81 -5.64 22.93
N GLY A 287 -12.53 -4.78 22.17
CA GLY A 287 -12.01 -3.45 21.80
C GLY A 287 -10.78 -3.50 20.89
N VAL A 288 -10.54 -4.64 20.22
CA VAL A 288 -9.41 -4.83 19.32
C VAL A 288 -9.84 -4.54 17.89
N GLN A 289 -9.28 -3.48 17.31
CA GLN A 289 -9.56 -3.07 15.95
C GLN A 289 -8.55 -3.70 14.97
N VAL A 290 -9.06 -4.49 14.05
CA VAL A 290 -8.32 -5.14 12.96
C VAL A 290 -9.02 -4.88 11.63
N ARG A 291 -8.38 -5.25 10.51
CA ARG A 291 -8.97 -5.05 9.19
C ARG A 291 -9.36 -6.37 8.56
N GLY A 292 -10.62 -6.46 8.05
CA GLY A 292 -11.11 -7.58 7.24
C GLY A 292 -11.00 -7.35 5.72
N GLY A 293 -11.14 -8.42 4.95
CA GLY A 293 -11.15 -8.41 3.48
C GLY A 293 -9.78 -8.50 2.83
N CYS A 294 -9.70 -8.21 1.52
CA CYS A 294 -8.47 -8.38 0.72
C CYS A 294 -7.43 -7.25 0.90
N SER A 295 -7.62 -6.31 1.79
CA SER A 295 -6.66 -5.25 2.15
C SER A 295 -6.13 -4.43 0.97
N CYS A 296 -6.94 -4.20 -0.09
CA CYS A 296 -6.56 -3.52 -1.33
C CYS A 296 -5.39 -4.22 -2.06
N ALA A 297 -5.37 -5.55 -2.07
CA ALA A 297 -4.37 -6.39 -2.74
C ALA A 297 -5.07 -7.60 -3.39
N GLY A 298 -6.00 -7.34 -4.31
CA GLY A 298 -6.85 -8.38 -4.92
C GLY A 298 -6.04 -9.40 -5.72
N THR A 299 -5.07 -8.97 -6.51
CA THR A 299 -4.18 -9.86 -7.26
C THR A 299 -3.39 -10.78 -6.34
N TYR A 300 -2.79 -10.22 -5.30
CA TYR A 300 -2.10 -11.02 -4.30
C TYR A 300 -3.06 -11.96 -3.54
N GLY A 301 -4.29 -11.51 -3.30
CA GLY A 301 -5.34 -12.33 -2.69
C GLY A 301 -5.67 -13.59 -3.50
N HIS A 302 -5.72 -13.50 -4.83
CA HIS A 302 -5.92 -14.67 -5.70
C HIS A 302 -4.78 -15.68 -5.55
N ILE A 303 -3.55 -15.20 -5.47
CA ILE A 303 -2.37 -16.05 -5.28
C ILE A 303 -2.38 -16.71 -3.89
N LEU A 304 -2.63 -15.92 -2.82
CA LEU A 304 -2.61 -16.39 -1.44
C LEU A 304 -3.72 -17.40 -1.11
N LEU A 305 -4.89 -17.25 -1.76
CA LEU A 305 -6.05 -18.09 -1.54
C LEU A 305 -6.27 -19.11 -2.67
N GLU A 306 -5.31 -19.22 -3.59
CA GLU A 306 -5.32 -20.15 -4.72
C GLU A 306 -6.62 -20.07 -5.53
N VAL A 307 -7.11 -18.83 -5.76
CA VAL A 307 -8.34 -18.58 -6.51
C VAL A 307 -8.05 -18.67 -8.01
N ASP A 308 -8.59 -19.67 -8.67
CA ASP A 308 -8.49 -19.85 -10.11
C ASP A 308 -9.39 -18.88 -10.90
N GLN A 309 -9.22 -18.86 -12.21
CA GLN A 309 -9.93 -17.93 -13.09
C GLN A 309 -11.45 -18.17 -13.10
N GLU A 310 -11.91 -19.42 -13.04
CA GLU A 310 -13.33 -19.73 -13.03
C GLU A 310 -13.99 -19.29 -11.73
N THR A 311 -13.35 -19.59 -10.59
CA THR A 311 -13.79 -19.14 -9.27
C THR A 311 -13.78 -17.61 -9.17
N SER A 312 -12.74 -16.95 -9.69
CA SER A 312 -12.65 -15.49 -9.75
C SER A 312 -13.81 -14.90 -10.54
N HIS A 313 -14.10 -15.44 -11.73
CA HIS A 313 -15.20 -14.95 -12.57
C HIS A 313 -16.56 -15.12 -11.85
N ARG A 314 -16.81 -16.24 -11.20
CA ARG A 314 -18.03 -16.46 -10.41
C ARG A 314 -18.18 -15.44 -9.28
N ILE A 315 -17.09 -15.19 -8.53
CA ILE A 315 -17.08 -14.21 -7.44
C ILE A 315 -17.35 -12.80 -7.98
N THR A 316 -16.71 -12.40 -9.07
CA THR A 316 -16.89 -11.06 -9.66
C THR A 316 -18.31 -10.86 -10.17
N CYS A 317 -18.93 -11.86 -10.80
CA CYS A 317 -20.34 -11.80 -11.21
C CYS A 317 -21.29 -11.60 -10.01
N GLN A 318 -21.02 -12.22 -8.87
CA GLN A 318 -21.82 -12.02 -7.65
C GLN A 318 -21.64 -10.58 -7.10
N ILE A 319 -20.39 -10.10 -7.06
CA ILE A 319 -20.07 -8.72 -6.62
C ILE A 319 -20.79 -7.70 -7.52
N ASP A 320 -20.75 -7.90 -8.83
CA ASP A 320 -21.41 -7.02 -9.81
C ASP A 320 -22.96 -7.04 -9.67
N ALA A 321 -23.50 -8.16 -9.19
CA ALA A 321 -24.90 -8.29 -8.82
C ALA A 321 -25.26 -7.69 -7.43
N GLY A 322 -24.29 -7.14 -6.72
CA GLY A 322 -24.45 -6.54 -5.39
C GLY A 322 -24.43 -7.54 -4.23
N ASP A 323 -23.99 -8.77 -4.45
CA ASP A 323 -23.83 -9.81 -3.42
C ASP A 323 -22.36 -10.01 -3.07
N LEU A 324 -21.97 -9.59 -1.87
CA LEU A 324 -20.61 -9.70 -1.35
C LEU A 324 -20.38 -10.96 -0.49
N SER A 325 -21.36 -11.87 -0.38
CA SER A 325 -21.29 -13.04 0.50
C SER A 325 -20.14 -13.99 0.17
N ALA A 326 -19.80 -14.15 -1.12
CA ALA A 326 -18.74 -15.01 -1.59
C ALA A 326 -17.37 -14.28 -1.71
N LYS A 327 -17.30 -13.00 -1.35
CA LYS A 327 -16.06 -12.23 -1.47
C LYS A 327 -15.02 -12.77 -0.48
N PRO A 328 -13.88 -13.31 -0.97
CA PRO A 328 -12.86 -13.86 -0.11
C PRO A 328 -12.14 -12.76 0.69
N GLY A 329 -11.54 -13.13 1.81
CA GLY A 329 -10.77 -12.21 2.60
C GLY A 329 -10.11 -12.89 3.81
N TRP A 330 -9.36 -12.11 4.52
CA TRP A 330 -8.65 -12.47 5.73
C TRP A 330 -8.82 -11.41 6.81
N VAL A 331 -8.36 -11.68 8.00
CA VAL A 331 -8.22 -10.70 9.08
C VAL A 331 -6.76 -10.28 9.16
N ARG A 332 -6.48 -8.97 9.11
CA ARG A 332 -5.13 -8.43 9.24
C ARG A 332 -4.97 -7.72 10.57
N ALA A 333 -4.06 -8.23 11.40
CA ALA A 333 -3.53 -7.56 12.58
C ALA A 333 -2.20 -6.87 12.24
N SER A 334 -2.01 -5.66 12.75
CA SER A 334 -0.75 -4.92 12.62
C SER A 334 -0.34 -4.44 14.00
N LEU A 335 0.89 -4.76 14.41
CA LEU A 335 1.43 -4.32 15.69
C LEU A 335 2.30 -3.08 15.48
N HIS A 336 2.46 -2.27 16.51
CA HIS A 336 3.31 -1.08 16.46
C HIS A 336 4.42 -1.19 17.53
N PRO A 337 5.64 -0.71 17.25
CA PRO A 337 6.78 -0.82 18.18
C PRO A 337 6.56 -0.20 19.56
N THR A 338 5.57 0.69 19.69
CA THR A 338 5.19 1.28 20.99
C THR A 338 4.31 0.38 21.86
N MET A 339 3.80 -0.73 21.31
CA MET A 339 2.99 -1.67 22.07
C MET A 339 3.84 -2.40 23.13
N THR A 340 3.23 -2.62 24.28
CA THR A 340 3.80 -3.47 25.34
C THR A 340 3.61 -4.95 25.01
N ASP A 341 4.42 -5.82 25.63
CA ASP A 341 4.25 -7.28 25.48
C ASP A 341 2.86 -7.73 25.97
N ALA A 342 2.36 -7.12 27.04
CA ALA A 342 1.03 -7.42 27.58
C ALA A 342 -0.09 -7.11 26.58
N GLU A 343 0.00 -6.00 25.85
CA GLU A 343 -0.98 -5.65 24.79
C GLU A 343 -0.91 -6.64 23.63
N VAL A 344 0.28 -7.06 23.22
CA VAL A 344 0.45 -8.06 22.14
C VAL A 344 -0.11 -9.42 22.54
N VAL A 345 0.16 -9.87 23.76
CA VAL A 345 -0.41 -11.10 24.33
C VAL A 345 -1.94 -11.00 24.42
N TYR A 346 -2.47 -9.84 24.83
CA TYR A 346 -3.91 -9.58 24.88
C TYR A 346 -4.56 -9.68 23.49
N VAL A 347 -3.96 -9.07 22.46
CA VAL A 347 -4.46 -9.15 21.08
C VAL A 347 -4.47 -10.58 20.58
N ALA A 348 -3.39 -11.33 20.78
CA ALA A 348 -3.33 -12.73 20.38
C ALA A 348 -4.34 -13.61 21.14
N HIS A 349 -4.54 -13.34 22.45
CA HIS A 349 -5.57 -14.00 23.24
C HIS A 349 -6.98 -13.69 22.73
N ALA A 350 -7.28 -12.41 22.44
CA ALA A 350 -8.55 -11.98 21.90
C ALA A 350 -8.88 -12.70 20.56
N ILE A 351 -7.87 -12.84 19.67
CA ILE A 351 -8.04 -13.56 18.42
C ILE A 351 -8.38 -15.03 18.68
N ARG A 352 -7.60 -15.73 19.52
CA ARG A 352 -7.85 -17.14 19.84
C ARG A 352 -9.20 -17.34 20.53
N GLU A 353 -9.58 -16.48 21.45
CA GLU A 353 -10.87 -16.57 22.13
C GLU A 353 -12.03 -16.32 21.16
N THR A 354 -11.90 -15.36 20.24
CA THR A 354 -12.87 -15.14 19.17
C THR A 354 -13.03 -16.38 18.29
N MET A 355 -11.93 -17.04 17.95
CA MET A 355 -11.97 -18.26 17.16
C MET A 355 -12.65 -19.41 17.92
N ARG A 356 -12.38 -19.54 19.21
CA ARG A 356 -12.96 -20.59 20.06
C ARG A 356 -14.46 -20.39 20.26
N GLN A 357 -14.89 -19.16 20.51
CA GLN A 357 -16.28 -18.83 20.84
C GLN A 357 -17.14 -18.46 19.61
N TYR A 358 -16.56 -18.51 18.43
CA TYR A 358 -17.21 -18.06 17.19
C TYR A 358 -18.59 -18.67 16.97
N ALA A 359 -18.75 -19.98 17.22
CA ALA A 359 -19.99 -20.69 16.98
C ALA A 359 -21.14 -20.23 17.92
N GLU A 360 -20.79 -19.84 19.14
CA GLU A 360 -21.74 -19.30 20.11
C GLU A 360 -22.09 -17.85 19.79
N TRP A 361 -21.07 -17.01 19.50
CA TRP A 361 -21.27 -15.58 19.36
C TRP A 361 -21.80 -15.15 18.00
N LYS A 362 -21.66 -15.98 16.94
CA LYS A 362 -22.17 -15.66 15.60
C LYS A 362 -23.69 -15.41 15.58
N ASP A 363 -24.42 -16.08 16.47
CA ASP A 363 -25.90 -16.02 16.51
C ASP A 363 -26.40 -14.67 17.05
N ASP A 364 -25.52 -13.83 17.63
CA ASP A 364 -25.82 -12.45 18.02
C ASP A 364 -25.81 -11.48 16.82
N TYR A 365 -25.39 -11.92 15.63
CA TYR A 365 -25.15 -11.03 14.48
C TYR A 365 -25.92 -11.48 13.24
N VAL A 366 -26.30 -10.50 12.41
CA VAL A 366 -26.92 -10.70 11.10
C VAL A 366 -25.96 -10.22 10.02
N PHE A 367 -25.78 -11.01 8.98
CA PHE A 367 -24.98 -10.67 7.81
C PHE A 367 -25.79 -9.86 6.79
N ASP A 368 -25.24 -8.78 6.29
CA ASP A 368 -25.76 -8.01 5.17
C ASP A 368 -24.92 -8.33 3.91
N ALA A 369 -25.48 -9.07 2.98
CA ALA A 369 -24.80 -9.48 1.76
C ALA A 369 -24.49 -8.29 0.84
N SER A 370 -25.22 -7.19 0.91
CA SER A 370 -25.01 -6.03 0.06
C SER A 370 -23.80 -5.18 0.48
N THR A 371 -23.49 -5.17 1.78
CA THR A 371 -22.33 -4.45 2.33
C THR A 371 -21.17 -5.40 2.69
N GLY A 372 -21.46 -6.69 2.85
CA GLY A 372 -20.52 -7.69 3.35
C GLY A 372 -20.23 -7.56 4.85
N GLU A 373 -21.06 -6.80 5.58
CA GLU A 373 -20.85 -6.47 6.99
C GLU A 373 -21.77 -7.31 7.90
N PHE A 374 -21.39 -7.41 9.19
CA PHE A 374 -22.20 -8.02 10.23
C PHE A 374 -22.71 -6.97 11.21
N HIS A 375 -23.98 -7.01 11.53
CA HIS A 375 -24.65 -6.11 12.45
C HIS A 375 -25.17 -6.87 13.66
N LEU A 376 -25.04 -6.26 14.85
CA LEU A 376 -25.57 -6.85 16.07
C LEU A 376 -27.12 -6.93 15.98
N GLN A 377 -27.71 -8.07 16.35
CA GLN A 377 -29.15 -8.19 16.45
C GLN A 377 -29.72 -7.20 17.48
N GLY A 378 -30.73 -6.44 17.08
CA GLY A 378 -31.29 -5.38 17.95
C GLY A 378 -30.65 -4.01 17.75
N GLY A 379 -29.73 -3.88 16.82
CA GLY A 379 -29.09 -2.62 16.42
C GLY A 379 -27.74 -2.39 17.10
N ASP A 380 -26.87 -1.67 16.39
CA ASP A 380 -25.58 -1.25 16.90
C ASP A 380 -25.78 -0.27 18.07
N ARG A 381 -24.86 -0.30 19.05
CA ARG A 381 -24.82 0.76 20.07
C ARG A 381 -24.68 2.09 19.34
N ALA A 382 -25.50 3.07 19.72
CA ALA A 382 -25.46 4.39 19.14
C ALA A 382 -24.02 4.92 19.15
N GLY A 383 -23.42 5.07 17.98
CA GLY A 383 -22.14 5.74 17.84
C GLY A 383 -22.27 7.22 18.18
N LEU A 384 -21.16 7.88 18.47
CA LEU A 384 -21.12 9.33 18.61
C LEU A 384 -21.75 9.96 17.35
N CYS A 385 -22.89 10.62 17.52
CA CYS A 385 -23.51 11.37 16.45
C CYS A 385 -22.78 12.72 16.31
N LEU A 386 -22.48 13.15 15.08
CA LEU A 386 -21.92 14.48 14.85
C LEU A 386 -22.84 15.60 15.41
N ALA A 387 -24.14 15.33 15.55
CA ALA A 387 -25.08 16.24 16.19
C ALA A 387 -24.85 16.41 17.71
N ASP A 388 -24.14 15.45 18.34
CA ASP A 388 -23.80 15.51 19.76
C ASP A 388 -22.47 16.21 20.00
N PHE A 389 -21.76 16.59 18.91
CA PHE A 389 -20.51 17.32 18.97
C PHE A 389 -20.78 18.82 18.86
N ASP A 390 -20.79 19.52 19.99
CA ASP A 390 -20.75 20.98 20.01
C ASP A 390 -19.29 21.46 20.07
N PRO A 391 -18.73 22.03 18.95
CA PRO A 391 -17.35 22.50 18.93
C PRO A 391 -17.14 23.78 19.77
N LEU A 392 -18.23 24.42 20.22
CA LEU A 392 -18.19 25.60 21.06
C LEU A 392 -18.78 25.22 22.42
N PRO A 393 -17.95 25.00 23.46
CA PRO A 393 -18.48 24.81 24.79
C PRO A 393 -19.38 26.00 25.15
N ALA A 394 -20.57 25.71 25.64
CA ALA A 394 -21.47 26.74 26.15
C ALA A 394 -20.68 27.57 27.16
N GLY A 395 -20.52 28.88 26.87
CA GLY A 395 -19.81 29.85 27.69
C GLY A 395 -20.44 30.11 29.03
#